data_0f963766b3607ea7f9ab12e77d4725fa
#
_entry.id   0f963766b3607ea7f9ab12e77d4725fa
#
_cell.length_a   1.000
_cell.length_b   1.000
_cell.length_c   1.000
_cell.angle_alpha   90.00
_cell.angle_beta   90.00
_cell.angle_gamma   90.00
#
_symmetry.space_group_name_H-M   'P 1'
#
loop_
_entity.id
_entity.type
_entity.pdbx_description
1 polymer ?
#
loop_
_entity_poly.entity_id
_entity_poly.type
_entity_poly.pdbx_seq_one_letter_code
_entity_poly.pdbx_strand_id
1 'polypeptide(L)'
;MASIINQEIPELSAEAFVNGEFKTITSEDVKGSWAIFLFYPADFTFVCPTELEDMANHYEELKGLGVEVYSVSTDTHFTHKAWHDSSDAIGKVNYPMIGDPTGKITRGFNVMIEEAGLAERGTFLVDPDGLIQVAEIHAGGIGRSAKDMLRKVKAAQYVRENDGEVCPAAWEQGGDTLKPSLDLVGKI
;
A
#
# COMPACT_ATOMS: atom_id res chain seq x y z
N MET A 1 -11.11 1.19 -18.25
CA MET A 1 -11.24 0.66 -16.88
C MET A 1 -11.97 1.69 -16.02
N ALA A 2 -12.88 1.28 -15.15
CA ALA A 2 -13.45 2.17 -14.14
C ALA A 2 -12.38 2.52 -13.09
N SER A 3 -12.52 3.69 -12.43
CA SER A 3 -11.63 4.06 -11.32
C SER A 3 -11.77 3.05 -10.18
N ILE A 4 -10.65 2.67 -9.57
CA ILE A 4 -10.63 1.82 -8.37
C ILE A 4 -10.84 2.64 -7.08
N ILE A 5 -10.77 3.97 -7.16
CA ILE A 5 -10.94 4.86 -6.00
C ILE A 5 -12.39 4.80 -5.49
N ASN A 6 -12.54 4.76 -4.18
CA ASN A 6 -13.81 4.56 -3.45
C ASN A 6 -14.49 3.21 -3.73
N GLN A 7 -13.75 2.23 -4.27
CA GLN A 7 -14.21 0.85 -4.37
C GLN A 7 -13.68 0.04 -3.17
N GLU A 8 -14.45 -0.96 -2.75
CA GLU A 8 -13.96 -1.94 -1.77
C GLU A 8 -12.78 -2.71 -2.33
N ILE A 9 -11.83 -3.09 -1.45
CA ILE A 9 -10.76 -4.01 -1.82
C ILE A 9 -11.34 -5.34 -2.31
N PRO A 10 -10.68 -6.02 -3.25
CA PRO A 10 -11.06 -7.37 -3.65
C PRO A 10 -11.03 -8.32 -2.46
N GLU A 11 -11.89 -9.36 -2.51
CA GLU A 11 -11.83 -10.43 -1.52
C GLU A 11 -10.42 -11.02 -1.45
N LEU A 12 -9.85 -11.04 -0.27
CA LEU A 12 -8.50 -11.48 0.04
C LEU A 12 -8.53 -12.70 0.95
N SER A 13 -7.80 -13.75 0.56
CA SER A 13 -7.41 -14.87 1.42
C SER A 13 -6.13 -15.46 0.82
N ALA A 14 -4.99 -15.22 1.45
CA ALA A 14 -3.69 -15.65 0.96
C ALA A 14 -2.69 -15.90 2.08
N GLU A 15 -1.73 -16.78 1.81
CA GLU A 15 -0.63 -17.05 2.72
C GLU A 15 0.42 -15.94 2.65
N ALA A 16 0.90 -15.52 3.79
CA ALA A 16 1.94 -14.52 3.95
C ALA A 16 3.07 -15.04 4.83
N PHE A 17 4.26 -14.50 4.63
CA PHE A 17 5.37 -14.59 5.57
C PHE A 17 5.41 -13.31 6.41
N VAL A 18 5.44 -13.45 7.74
CA VAL A 18 5.55 -12.32 8.68
C VAL A 18 6.25 -12.76 9.96
N ASN A 19 7.28 -12.04 10.38
CA ASN A 19 7.99 -12.23 11.65
C ASN A 19 8.44 -13.68 11.91
N GLY A 20 8.92 -14.36 10.87
CA GLY A 20 9.42 -15.74 10.98
C GLY A 20 8.36 -16.84 10.88
N GLU A 21 7.07 -16.47 10.70
CA GLU A 21 5.95 -17.39 10.64
C GLU A 21 5.19 -17.28 9.31
N PHE A 22 4.44 -18.33 8.98
CA PHE A 22 3.44 -18.29 7.92
C PHE A 22 2.06 -18.04 8.52
N LYS A 23 1.30 -17.14 7.90
CA LYS A 23 -0.02 -16.74 8.36
C LYS A 23 -0.93 -16.50 7.17
N THR A 24 -2.17 -16.97 7.25
CA THR A 24 -3.21 -16.59 6.29
C THR A 24 -3.68 -15.18 6.61
N ILE A 25 -3.66 -14.31 5.61
CA ILE A 25 -4.21 -12.94 5.66
C ILE A 25 -5.52 -12.92 4.88
N THR A 26 -6.55 -12.36 5.48
CA THR A 26 -7.90 -12.29 4.92
C THR A 26 -8.40 -10.85 4.83
N SER A 27 -9.50 -10.61 4.12
CA SER A 27 -10.14 -9.29 4.07
C SER A 27 -10.59 -8.79 5.44
N GLU A 28 -10.91 -9.69 6.37
CA GLU A 28 -11.31 -9.33 7.73
C GLU A 28 -10.11 -8.80 8.56
N ASP A 29 -8.89 -9.26 8.28
CA ASP A 29 -7.68 -8.75 8.93
C ASP A 29 -7.35 -7.31 8.49
N VAL A 30 -7.86 -6.87 7.34
CA VAL A 30 -7.65 -5.52 6.79
C VAL A 30 -8.69 -4.53 7.30
N LYS A 31 -9.94 -4.97 7.49
CA LYS A 31 -11.04 -4.10 7.92
C LYS A 31 -10.84 -3.58 9.35
N GLY A 32 -11.32 -2.37 9.59
CA GLY A 32 -11.23 -1.70 10.89
C GLY A 32 -9.93 -0.93 11.14
N SER A 33 -8.96 -1.03 10.24
CA SER A 33 -7.68 -0.31 10.29
C SER A 33 -7.35 0.31 8.93
N TRP A 34 -6.50 1.31 8.92
CA TRP A 34 -5.88 1.76 7.68
C TRP A 34 -4.89 0.72 7.18
N ALA A 35 -4.81 0.55 5.87
CA ALA A 35 -3.89 -0.41 5.26
C ALA A 35 -3.20 0.16 4.01
N ILE A 36 -1.95 -0.23 3.81
CA ILE A 36 -1.20 0.00 2.56
C ILE A 36 -0.95 -1.35 1.91
N PHE A 37 -1.40 -1.51 0.66
CA PHE A 37 -0.99 -2.62 -0.20
C PHE A 37 0.13 -2.15 -1.13
N LEU A 38 1.29 -2.78 -1.02
CA LEU A 38 2.49 -2.47 -1.79
C LEU A 38 2.79 -3.61 -2.76
N PHE A 39 2.26 -3.53 -3.98
CA PHE A 39 2.53 -4.51 -5.03
C PHE A 39 3.90 -4.28 -5.65
N TYR A 40 4.62 -5.35 -5.92
CA TYR A 40 5.93 -5.31 -6.59
C TYR A 40 6.11 -6.52 -7.52
N PRO A 41 6.95 -6.41 -8.58
CA PRO A 41 7.06 -7.45 -9.59
C PRO A 41 7.49 -8.82 -9.07
N ALA A 42 8.63 -8.92 -8.40
CA ALA A 42 9.15 -10.22 -7.96
C ALA A 42 10.23 -10.08 -6.90
N ASP A 43 10.39 -11.15 -6.10
CA ASP A 43 11.50 -11.35 -5.18
C ASP A 43 12.83 -11.47 -5.93
N PHE A 44 13.95 -11.27 -5.20
CA PHE A 44 15.34 -11.40 -5.71
C PHE A 44 15.65 -10.52 -6.93
N THR A 45 15.01 -9.33 -7.03
CA THR A 45 15.22 -8.35 -8.10
C THR A 45 16.02 -7.14 -7.62
N PHE A 46 15.96 -6.00 -8.33
CA PHE A 46 16.89 -4.87 -8.12
C PHE A 46 16.25 -3.65 -7.46
N VAL A 47 15.10 -3.17 -7.93
CA VAL A 47 14.38 -2.02 -7.38
C VAL A 47 13.50 -2.46 -6.20
N CYS A 48 12.88 -3.63 -6.27
CA CYS A 48 11.96 -4.12 -5.24
C CYS A 48 12.55 -4.13 -3.84
N PRO A 49 13.79 -4.64 -3.59
CA PRO A 49 14.34 -4.63 -2.24
C PRO A 49 14.51 -3.21 -1.69
N THR A 50 14.80 -2.22 -2.52
CA THR A 50 14.96 -0.83 -2.07
C THR A 50 13.64 -0.22 -1.62
N GLU A 51 12.53 -0.55 -2.29
CA GLU A 51 11.18 -0.07 -1.94
C GLU A 51 10.68 -0.74 -0.64
N LEU A 52 10.90 -2.05 -0.51
CA LEU A 52 10.48 -2.80 0.68
C LEU A 52 11.29 -2.39 1.92
N GLU A 53 12.59 -2.15 1.77
CA GLU A 53 13.44 -1.61 2.83
C GLU A 53 13.04 -0.20 3.23
N ASP A 54 12.75 0.70 2.26
CA ASP A 54 12.29 2.07 2.56
C ASP A 54 10.97 2.04 3.33
N MET A 55 10.03 1.18 2.94
CA MET A 55 8.77 0.99 3.66
C MET A 55 9.01 0.41 5.07
N ALA A 56 9.93 -0.55 5.23
CA ALA A 56 10.28 -1.11 6.52
C ALA A 56 10.90 -0.07 7.46
N ASN A 57 11.73 0.83 6.94
CA ASN A 57 12.32 1.92 7.72
C ASN A 57 11.28 2.93 8.23
N HIS A 58 10.10 3.01 7.60
CA HIS A 58 9.00 3.89 8.00
C HIS A 58 7.83 3.14 8.69
N TYR A 59 7.93 1.82 8.84
CA TYR A 59 6.83 0.99 9.30
C TYR A 59 6.37 1.32 10.72
N GLU A 60 7.29 1.60 11.64
CA GLU A 60 6.93 1.98 13.01
C GLU A 60 6.17 3.32 13.07
N GLU A 61 6.51 4.29 12.20
CA GLU A 61 5.74 5.53 12.08
C GLU A 61 4.34 5.25 11.52
N LEU A 62 4.21 4.40 10.50
CA LEU A 62 2.93 3.98 9.95
C LEU A 62 2.06 3.26 10.99
N LYS A 63 2.65 2.34 11.76
CA LYS A 63 1.94 1.69 12.88
C LYS A 63 1.47 2.68 13.95
N GLY A 64 2.30 3.67 14.26
CA GLY A 64 1.91 4.76 15.16
C GLY A 64 0.71 5.58 14.67
N LEU A 65 0.46 5.59 13.36
CA LEU A 65 -0.71 6.17 12.70
C LEU A 65 -1.86 5.18 12.53
N GLY A 66 -1.77 3.97 13.08
CA GLY A 66 -2.80 2.93 12.92
C GLY A 66 -2.89 2.33 11.52
N VAL A 67 -1.77 2.31 10.78
CA VAL A 67 -1.69 1.78 9.41
C VAL A 67 -0.91 0.48 9.40
N GLU A 68 -1.51 -0.58 8.83
CA GLU A 68 -0.82 -1.82 8.53
C GLU A 68 -0.30 -1.81 7.09
N VAL A 69 0.81 -2.49 6.84
CA VAL A 69 1.42 -2.61 5.52
C VAL A 69 1.37 -4.07 5.07
N TYR A 70 0.98 -4.30 3.84
CA TYR A 70 1.00 -5.60 3.18
C TYR A 70 1.79 -5.49 1.88
N SER A 71 2.95 -6.10 1.78
CA SER A 71 3.60 -6.26 0.48
C SER A 71 3.03 -7.46 -0.26
N VAL A 72 2.91 -7.37 -1.59
CA VAL A 72 2.28 -8.39 -2.42
C VAL A 72 3.08 -8.60 -3.70
N SER A 73 3.44 -9.84 -4.01
CA SER A 73 3.92 -10.24 -5.33
C SER A 73 3.29 -11.57 -5.75
N THR A 74 3.49 -11.95 -7.00
CA THR A 74 3.05 -13.27 -7.50
C THR A 74 3.95 -14.42 -7.08
N ASP A 75 4.99 -14.15 -6.28
CA ASP A 75 5.80 -15.19 -5.62
C ASP A 75 4.99 -15.90 -4.53
N THR A 76 5.56 -16.99 -4.00
CA THR A 76 4.98 -17.71 -2.87
C THR A 76 5.51 -17.18 -1.54
N HIS A 77 4.75 -17.38 -0.47
CA HIS A 77 5.21 -17.07 0.90
C HIS A 77 6.52 -17.81 1.28
N PHE A 78 6.80 -18.96 0.66
CA PHE A 78 8.08 -19.67 0.82
C PHE A 78 9.25 -18.91 0.19
N THR A 79 9.02 -18.30 -0.98
CA THR A 79 10.01 -17.45 -1.66
C THR A 79 10.29 -16.20 -0.83
N HIS A 80 9.26 -15.55 -0.29
CA HIS A 80 9.39 -14.41 0.62
C HIS A 80 10.26 -14.74 1.84
N LYS A 81 10.00 -15.89 2.48
CA LYS A 81 10.83 -16.34 3.59
C LYS A 81 12.28 -16.54 3.18
N ALA A 82 12.53 -17.21 2.08
CA ALA A 82 13.89 -17.47 1.60
C ALA A 82 14.62 -16.15 1.28
N TRP A 83 13.93 -15.19 0.68
CA TRP A 83 14.48 -13.87 0.39
C TRP A 83 14.75 -13.07 1.66
N HIS A 84 13.83 -13.08 2.61
CA HIS A 84 13.98 -12.43 3.91
C HIS A 84 15.21 -12.98 4.67
N ASP A 85 15.41 -14.30 4.68
CA ASP A 85 16.53 -14.94 5.37
C ASP A 85 17.89 -14.68 4.71
N SER A 86 17.92 -14.34 3.42
CA SER A 86 19.14 -14.23 2.62
C SER A 86 19.56 -12.80 2.27
N SER A 87 18.70 -11.81 2.53
CA SER A 87 18.93 -10.40 2.14
C SER A 87 18.92 -9.49 3.36
N ASP A 88 20.01 -8.73 3.58
CA ASP A 88 20.10 -7.74 4.65
C ASP A 88 19.03 -6.64 4.56
N ALA A 89 18.63 -6.25 3.35
CA ALA A 89 17.57 -5.26 3.11
C ALA A 89 16.19 -5.83 3.47
N ILE A 90 15.87 -7.03 2.95
CA ILE A 90 14.57 -7.68 3.17
C ILE A 90 14.46 -8.24 4.58
N GLY A 91 15.56 -8.62 5.22
CA GLY A 91 15.59 -9.01 6.63
C GLY A 91 15.11 -7.93 7.61
N LYS A 92 14.95 -6.67 7.15
CA LYS A 92 14.36 -5.58 7.92
C LYS A 92 12.83 -5.53 7.82
N VAL A 93 12.24 -6.24 6.86
CA VAL A 93 10.79 -6.25 6.64
C VAL A 93 10.13 -7.04 7.78
N ASN A 94 9.31 -6.36 8.56
CA ASN A 94 8.57 -6.92 9.70
C ASN A 94 7.05 -6.78 9.56
N TYR A 95 6.56 -6.39 8.37
CA TYR A 95 5.16 -6.42 7.97
C TYR A 95 4.87 -7.65 7.08
N PRO A 96 3.59 -8.05 6.93
CA PRO A 96 3.21 -9.21 6.12
C PRO A 96 3.65 -9.12 4.65
N MET A 97 4.32 -10.16 4.16
CA MET A 97 4.67 -10.37 2.75
C MET A 97 3.72 -11.42 2.17
N ILE A 98 2.70 -10.98 1.45
CA ILE A 98 1.63 -11.83 0.89
C ILE A 98 2.10 -12.45 -0.42
N GLY A 99 2.00 -13.78 -0.51
CA GLY A 99 2.17 -14.51 -1.77
C GLY A 99 0.87 -14.60 -2.56
N ASP A 100 0.89 -14.17 -3.82
CA ASP A 100 -0.25 -14.26 -4.75
C ASP A 100 0.10 -15.08 -6.00
N PRO A 101 0.52 -16.36 -5.89
CA PRO A 101 0.97 -17.14 -7.04
C PRO A 101 -0.14 -17.40 -8.07
N THR A 102 -1.39 -17.19 -7.73
CA THR A 102 -2.52 -17.25 -8.65
C THR A 102 -2.76 -15.96 -9.42
N GLY A 103 -2.19 -14.84 -8.92
CA GLY A 103 -2.44 -13.50 -9.43
C GLY A 103 -3.86 -12.99 -9.18
N LYS A 104 -4.64 -13.64 -8.31
CA LYS A 104 -6.04 -13.24 -8.02
C LYS A 104 -6.09 -11.86 -7.38
N ILE A 105 -5.24 -11.62 -6.39
CA ILE A 105 -5.17 -10.34 -5.67
C ILE A 105 -4.64 -9.26 -6.59
N THR A 106 -3.54 -9.53 -7.28
CA THR A 106 -2.90 -8.62 -8.24
C THR A 106 -3.87 -8.18 -9.34
N ARG A 107 -4.68 -9.12 -9.89
CA ARG A 107 -5.75 -8.77 -10.85
C ARG A 107 -6.86 -7.96 -10.21
N GLY A 108 -7.25 -8.30 -8.99
CA GLY A 108 -8.29 -7.59 -8.25
C GLY A 108 -7.97 -6.10 -8.05
N PHE A 109 -6.69 -5.78 -7.86
CA PHE A 109 -6.21 -4.40 -7.77
C PHE A 109 -5.85 -3.76 -9.14
N ASN A 110 -6.12 -4.46 -10.24
CA ASN A 110 -5.84 -3.99 -11.62
C ASN A 110 -4.35 -3.67 -11.89
N VAL A 111 -3.43 -4.43 -11.29
CA VAL A 111 -1.98 -4.25 -11.45
C VAL A 111 -1.26 -5.50 -11.98
N MET A 112 -1.99 -6.42 -12.61
CA MET A 112 -1.39 -7.60 -13.23
C MET A 112 -0.85 -7.30 -14.63
N ILE A 113 0.42 -7.61 -14.84
CA ILE A 113 1.04 -7.70 -16.17
C ILE A 113 0.81 -9.12 -16.66
N GLU A 114 -0.29 -9.35 -17.40
CA GLU A 114 -0.74 -10.71 -17.77
C GLU A 114 0.31 -11.53 -18.55
N GLU A 115 1.05 -10.88 -19.45
CA GLU A 115 2.07 -11.55 -20.26
C GLU A 115 3.27 -12.03 -19.45
N ALA A 116 3.59 -11.31 -18.36
CA ALA A 116 4.72 -11.63 -17.48
C ALA A 116 4.30 -12.48 -16.27
N GLY A 117 3.02 -12.46 -15.89
CA GLY A 117 2.54 -13.05 -14.65
C GLY A 117 3.06 -12.32 -13.39
N LEU A 118 3.42 -11.04 -13.51
CA LEU A 118 4.00 -10.23 -12.46
C LEU A 118 3.09 -9.05 -12.12
N ALA A 119 3.27 -8.49 -10.93
CA ALA A 119 2.60 -7.25 -10.56
C ALA A 119 3.34 -6.02 -11.09
N GLU A 120 2.58 -4.97 -11.47
CA GLU A 120 3.09 -3.60 -11.57
C GLU A 120 3.51 -3.08 -10.18
N ARG A 121 4.25 -1.97 -10.13
CA ARG A 121 4.55 -1.26 -8.88
C ARG A 121 3.33 -0.44 -8.44
N GLY A 122 2.31 -1.12 -7.93
CA GLY A 122 1.09 -0.49 -7.42
C GLY A 122 1.16 -0.25 -5.92
N THR A 123 0.73 0.93 -5.46
CA THR A 123 0.53 1.23 -4.04
C THR A 123 -0.89 1.71 -3.83
N PHE A 124 -1.57 1.12 -2.86
CA PHE A 124 -2.96 1.45 -2.54
C PHE A 124 -3.09 1.74 -1.05
N LEU A 125 -3.67 2.89 -0.73
CA LEU A 125 -4.08 3.23 0.63
C LEU A 125 -5.56 2.90 0.79
N VAL A 126 -5.87 2.10 1.78
CA VAL A 126 -7.21 1.60 2.11
C VAL A 126 -7.62 2.13 3.47
N ASP A 127 -8.85 2.63 3.57
CA ASP A 127 -9.40 3.12 4.82
C ASP A 127 -9.99 1.98 5.70
N PRO A 128 -10.39 2.27 6.95
CA PRO A 128 -10.98 1.26 7.84
C PRO A 128 -12.28 0.62 7.36
N ASP A 129 -12.99 1.24 6.40
CA ASP A 129 -14.19 0.66 5.79
C ASP A 129 -13.85 -0.29 4.64
N GLY A 130 -12.55 -0.43 4.31
CA GLY A 130 -12.06 -1.27 3.21
C GLY A 130 -12.12 -0.57 1.85
N LEU A 131 -12.29 0.76 1.80
CA LEU A 131 -12.36 1.54 0.57
C LEU A 131 -10.98 2.07 0.17
N ILE A 132 -10.64 1.98 -1.10
CA ILE A 132 -9.38 2.48 -1.66
C ILE A 132 -9.45 4.01 -1.76
N GLN A 133 -8.61 4.70 -1.01
CA GLN A 133 -8.54 6.17 -0.96
C GLN A 133 -7.46 6.75 -1.87
N VAL A 134 -6.35 6.03 -2.07
CA VAL A 134 -5.24 6.43 -2.94
C VAL A 134 -4.80 5.22 -3.75
N ALA A 135 -4.53 5.43 -5.03
CA ALA A 135 -3.90 4.46 -5.91
C ALA A 135 -2.80 5.16 -6.71
N GLU A 136 -1.60 4.59 -6.72
CA GLU A 136 -0.50 5.02 -7.60
C GLU A 136 0.15 3.79 -8.22
N ILE A 137 0.48 3.89 -9.51
CA ILE A 137 1.11 2.81 -10.26
C ILE A 137 2.30 3.41 -10.99
N HIS A 138 3.48 2.84 -10.77
CA HIS A 138 4.73 3.28 -11.38
C HIS A 138 5.22 2.30 -12.44
N ALA A 139 5.86 2.82 -13.48
CA ALA A 139 6.59 1.97 -14.42
C ALA A 139 7.72 1.19 -13.73
N GLY A 140 8.03 0.00 -14.22
CA GLY A 140 8.91 -0.96 -13.57
C GLY A 140 10.30 -0.46 -13.15
N GLY A 141 10.83 0.59 -13.80
CA GLY A 141 12.12 1.21 -13.47
C GLY A 141 12.07 2.38 -12.48
N ILE A 142 10.88 2.74 -11.97
CA ILE A 142 10.67 3.91 -11.10
C ILE A 142 10.26 3.44 -9.71
N GLY A 143 11.20 3.50 -8.75
CA GLY A 143 10.93 3.18 -7.35
C GLY A 143 10.01 4.21 -6.68
N ARG A 144 9.25 3.75 -5.69
CA ARG A 144 8.31 4.54 -4.89
C ARG A 144 8.97 4.99 -3.59
N SER A 145 8.38 5.96 -2.90
CA SER A 145 8.86 6.52 -1.65
C SER A 145 7.84 6.30 -0.53
N ALA A 146 8.26 5.68 0.57
CA ALA A 146 7.45 5.54 1.77
C ALA A 146 7.10 6.89 2.40
N LYS A 147 8.01 7.87 2.33
CA LYS A 147 7.77 9.24 2.80
C LYS A 147 6.62 9.92 2.05
N ASP A 148 6.52 9.72 0.73
CA ASP A 148 5.42 10.28 -0.06
C ASP A 148 4.09 9.62 0.32
N MET A 149 4.11 8.33 0.61
CA MET A 149 2.93 7.60 1.09
C MET A 149 2.51 8.05 2.49
N LEU A 150 3.45 8.28 3.42
CA LEU A 150 3.17 8.83 4.75
C LEU A 150 2.41 10.16 4.68
N ARG A 151 2.81 11.07 3.79
CA ARG A 151 2.08 12.32 3.56
C ARG A 151 0.63 12.07 3.12
N LYS A 152 0.43 11.12 2.20
CA LYS A 152 -0.91 10.75 1.70
C LYS A 152 -1.76 10.09 2.78
N VAL A 153 -1.17 9.24 3.63
CA VAL A 153 -1.82 8.65 4.81
C VAL A 153 -2.35 9.75 5.73
N LYS A 154 -1.46 10.68 6.14
CA LYS A 154 -1.82 11.78 7.04
C LYS A 154 -2.93 12.66 6.45
N ALA A 155 -2.89 12.94 5.15
CA ALA A 155 -3.93 13.70 4.46
C ALA A 155 -5.26 12.94 4.41
N ALA A 156 -5.25 11.65 4.09
CA ALA A 156 -6.46 10.83 4.05
C ALA A 156 -7.12 10.68 5.43
N GLN A 157 -6.32 10.48 6.48
CA GLN A 157 -6.79 10.44 7.86
C GLN A 157 -7.41 11.77 8.27
N TYR A 158 -6.75 12.88 7.97
CA TYR A 158 -7.26 14.21 8.28
C TYR A 158 -8.63 14.45 7.64
N VAL A 159 -8.77 14.18 6.35
CA VAL A 159 -10.05 14.37 5.62
C VAL A 159 -11.16 13.49 6.19
N ARG A 160 -10.84 12.26 6.61
CA ARG A 160 -11.81 11.36 7.24
C ARG A 160 -12.28 11.86 8.62
N GLU A 161 -11.39 12.48 9.38
CA GLU A 161 -11.66 12.99 10.73
C GLU A 161 -12.33 14.37 10.74
N ASN A 162 -12.17 15.14 9.64
CA ASN A 162 -12.64 16.53 9.53
C ASN A 162 -13.61 16.69 8.36
N ASP A 163 -14.85 16.27 8.57
CA ASP A 163 -15.91 16.36 7.55
C ASP A 163 -16.05 17.78 6.98
N GLY A 164 -16.14 17.87 5.67
CA GLY A 164 -16.24 19.14 4.94
C GLY A 164 -14.93 19.91 4.78
N GLU A 165 -13.78 19.41 5.25
CA GLU A 165 -12.47 19.96 4.97
C GLU A 165 -11.73 19.14 3.91
N VAL A 166 -10.88 19.80 3.13
CA VAL A 166 -10.04 19.14 2.12
C VAL A 166 -8.60 19.59 2.24
N CYS A 167 -7.66 18.68 2.00
CA CYS A 167 -6.23 18.95 1.97
C CYS A 167 -5.83 19.48 0.57
N PRO A 168 -5.27 20.70 0.45
CA PRO A 168 -4.78 21.21 -0.82
C PRO A 168 -3.54 20.45 -1.31
N ALA A 169 -3.09 20.78 -2.53
CA ALA A 169 -1.86 20.23 -3.09
C ALA A 169 -0.67 20.46 -2.14
N ALA A 170 0.21 19.47 -2.04
CA ALA A 170 1.39 19.49 -1.15
C ALA A 170 1.09 19.71 0.34
N TRP A 171 -0.14 19.49 0.78
CA TRP A 171 -0.49 19.60 2.20
C TRP A 171 0.37 18.66 3.06
N GLU A 172 0.82 19.18 4.18
CA GLU A 172 1.49 18.43 5.23
C GLU A 172 0.74 18.62 6.56
N GLN A 173 0.90 17.70 7.48
CA GLN A 173 0.22 17.72 8.78
C GLN A 173 0.50 19.04 9.52
N GLY A 174 -0.58 19.73 9.93
CA GLY A 174 -0.52 21.06 10.55
C GLY A 174 -0.57 22.22 9.56
N GLY A 175 -0.57 21.96 8.24
CA GLY A 175 -0.80 22.98 7.23
C GLY A 175 -2.27 23.41 7.10
N ASP A 176 -2.51 24.51 6.41
CA ASP A 176 -3.85 25.05 6.19
C ASP A 176 -4.68 24.11 5.32
N THR A 177 -5.97 23.99 5.63
CA THR A 177 -6.97 23.24 4.88
C THR A 177 -7.98 24.18 4.23
N LEU A 178 -8.80 23.64 3.33
CA LEU A 178 -9.85 24.40 2.66
C LEU A 178 -11.22 23.85 3.04
N LYS A 179 -12.19 24.75 3.24
CA LYS A 179 -13.62 24.42 3.36
C LYS A 179 -14.30 24.77 2.03
N PRO A 180 -14.60 23.78 1.15
CA PRO A 180 -15.24 24.05 -0.12
C PRO A 180 -16.51 24.87 0.05
N SER A 181 -16.61 26.00 -0.64
CA SER A 181 -17.76 26.87 -0.63
C SER A 181 -17.87 27.63 -1.95
N LEU A 182 -19.06 28.17 -2.25
CA LEU A 182 -19.25 29.02 -3.42
C LEU A 182 -18.36 30.27 -3.39
N ASP A 183 -18.04 30.76 -2.18
CA ASP A 183 -17.21 31.96 -2.01
C ASP A 183 -15.74 31.74 -2.39
N LEU A 184 -15.26 30.48 -2.45
CA LEU A 184 -13.91 30.14 -2.86
C LEU A 184 -13.76 29.94 -4.37
N VAL A 185 -14.88 29.83 -5.10
CA VAL A 185 -14.83 29.61 -6.56
C VAL A 185 -14.16 30.78 -7.27
N GLY A 186 -13.04 30.51 -7.95
CA GLY A 186 -12.24 31.52 -8.65
C GLY A 186 -11.41 32.45 -7.75
N LYS A 187 -11.24 32.12 -6.46
CA LYS A 187 -10.47 32.90 -5.50
C LYS A 187 -9.24 32.15 -4.92
N ILE A 188 -9.03 30.90 -5.37
CA ILE A 188 -7.90 30.06 -4.97
C ILE A 188 -6.87 30.01 -6.10
#